data_cd6af5ef2648d851c47028ab47e7ebb9
#
_entry.id   cd6af5ef2648d851c47028ab47e7ebb9
#
_cell.length_a   1.000
_cell.length_b   1.000
_cell.length_c   1.000
_cell.angle_alpha   90.00
_cell.angle_beta   90.00
_cell.angle_gamma   90.00
#
_symmetry.space_group_name_H-M   'P 1'
#
loop_
_entity.id
_entity.type
_entity.pdbx_description
1 polymer ?
#
loop_
_entity_poly.entity_id
_entity_poly.type
_entity_poly.pdbx_seq_one_letter_code
_entity_poly.pdbx_strand_id
1 'polypeptide(L)'
;MAFGTTNPDTINGSSGNDTIVGWASGGNANTTSGNDILNGLAGNDSLAGGTANDSLSGGDGNDTLDGGTGNDILKGGAGSDTFTGSQGNDNIDGGDGIDTADYTQLGQTITLSGVGTIQKAGGLGKDLLFKVEKVIANAKVANNTIDASQSLAGVSIIVNLQTQSLAANNVPGLGTLSFTAVNFDNVIGTNGNDIIVGDNQNNQLSGNNGNDTLNGGVGNDTLKGGAGDDSYFVDTTLDTITEAANSGIDTVRSSVNYTLGANLENLRLREGGNITGTGNSFNNFLFGNTSNNTLNGRVGDDTLDGSNGDDILNGEDGNDSLQGGPGNEILNGGSGNDILIGTFPGSPLPPGLGETDTLTGGTGADRFILGDAVNIFYDDNNSANPGFGDYATITDFDSSQDRIELKGSLQDYRLQVVGSNTRIFSNKPGTEPDEIIGIALGKNNFKLDSDDFLFFEGENAGEGTNNTLATAEGLGSLSSGSNINLSAQIATVQPGDDPDFDFFKFSLANPGTVTIKTVTSGDTVLGLFDDTGIGTLLETNDDSGGSNSSLITSSLGAGTYYISVSKYAFLPENGGTFSGSSSNPDFSYTLGVSFA
;
A
#
# COMPACT_ATOMS: atom_id res chain seq x y z
N MET A 1 -43.27 37.11 -22.70
CA MET A 1 -43.75 35.71 -22.84
C MET A 1 -44.28 35.51 -24.24
N ALA A 2 -43.76 34.57 -24.97
CA ALA A 2 -44.21 34.19 -26.31
C ALA A 2 -44.69 32.73 -26.29
N PHE A 3 -45.67 32.40 -27.12
CA PHE A 3 -46.29 31.08 -27.20
C PHE A 3 -46.23 30.53 -28.63
N GLY A 4 -45.93 29.25 -28.76
CA GLY A 4 -46.05 28.50 -29.99
C GLY A 4 -47.48 28.00 -30.26
N THR A 5 -47.56 26.99 -31.12
CA THR A 5 -48.81 26.32 -31.51
C THR A 5 -48.67 24.80 -31.40
N THR A 6 -49.56 24.04 -32.00
CA THR A 6 -49.41 22.56 -32.13
C THR A 6 -48.59 22.16 -33.36
N ASN A 7 -48.15 23.12 -34.16
CA ASN A 7 -47.31 22.90 -35.35
C ASN A 7 -45.90 23.42 -35.10
N PRO A 8 -44.92 23.06 -35.93
CA PRO A 8 -43.57 23.62 -35.86
C PRO A 8 -43.60 25.16 -35.96
N ASP A 9 -43.01 25.82 -34.99
CA ASP A 9 -42.96 27.28 -34.86
C ASP A 9 -41.50 27.78 -34.85
N THR A 10 -41.29 29.03 -35.20
CA THR A 10 -40.04 29.75 -34.97
C THR A 10 -40.34 31.00 -34.17
N ILE A 11 -39.84 31.09 -32.97
CA ILE A 11 -40.13 32.18 -32.03
C ILE A 11 -38.79 32.80 -31.59
N ASN A 12 -38.71 34.13 -31.74
CA ASN A 12 -37.56 34.90 -31.28
C ASN A 12 -37.96 35.82 -30.12
N GLY A 13 -37.10 35.88 -29.14
CA GLY A 13 -37.19 36.83 -28.04
C GLY A 13 -36.74 38.24 -28.42
N SER A 14 -36.35 38.99 -27.43
CA SER A 14 -35.86 40.37 -27.53
C SER A 14 -34.40 40.44 -27.00
N SER A 15 -33.91 41.63 -26.69
CA SER A 15 -32.65 41.86 -26.02
C SER A 15 -32.75 41.92 -24.48
N GLY A 16 -33.85 41.51 -23.92
CA GLY A 16 -34.11 41.46 -22.47
C GLY A 16 -34.72 40.13 -22.08
N ASN A 17 -34.83 39.85 -20.80
CA ASN A 17 -35.29 38.57 -20.28
C ASN A 17 -36.66 38.16 -20.81
N ASP A 18 -36.72 37.07 -21.53
CA ASP A 18 -37.93 36.55 -22.16
C ASP A 18 -38.36 35.19 -21.53
N THR A 19 -39.63 34.87 -21.71
CA THR A 19 -40.20 33.54 -21.49
C THR A 19 -40.84 33.08 -22.78
N ILE A 20 -40.32 32.01 -23.37
CA ILE A 20 -40.75 31.49 -24.66
C ILE A 20 -41.13 30.01 -24.48
N VAL A 21 -42.30 29.64 -24.98
CA VAL A 21 -42.77 28.25 -24.92
C VAL A 21 -43.24 27.77 -26.28
N GLY A 22 -42.93 26.54 -26.67
CA GLY A 22 -43.28 25.95 -27.96
C GLY A 22 -44.73 25.53 -28.10
N TRP A 23 -45.52 25.53 -27.03
CA TRP A 23 -46.92 25.13 -27.06
C TRP A 23 -47.90 26.33 -27.05
N ALA A 24 -49.15 26.07 -27.42
CA ALA A 24 -50.17 27.08 -27.49
C ALA A 24 -50.53 27.71 -26.13
N SER A 25 -50.90 28.98 -26.11
CA SER A 25 -51.33 29.69 -24.91
C SER A 25 -52.48 28.97 -24.19
N GLY A 26 -52.27 28.72 -22.88
CA GLY A 26 -53.20 27.96 -22.05
C GLY A 26 -52.90 26.45 -21.98
N GLY A 27 -51.90 25.95 -22.73
CA GLY A 27 -51.34 24.62 -22.60
C GLY A 27 -50.27 24.53 -21.50
N ASN A 28 -49.60 23.42 -21.44
CA ASN A 28 -48.44 23.14 -20.57
C ASN A 28 -47.42 22.27 -21.31
N ALA A 29 -46.30 21.95 -20.72
CA ALA A 29 -45.21 21.18 -21.33
C ALA A 29 -45.60 19.80 -21.89
N ASN A 30 -46.75 19.26 -21.51
CA ASN A 30 -47.30 17.99 -22.04
C ASN A 30 -48.34 18.24 -23.17
N THR A 31 -48.56 19.48 -23.53
CA THR A 31 -49.43 19.82 -24.66
C THR A 31 -48.71 19.54 -25.96
N THR A 32 -49.34 18.81 -26.88
CA THR A 32 -48.72 18.50 -28.17
C THR A 32 -48.26 19.77 -28.86
N SER A 33 -46.98 19.84 -29.21
CA SER A 33 -46.34 20.90 -29.99
C SER A 33 -45.66 20.30 -31.22
N GLY A 34 -45.21 21.14 -32.13
CA GLY A 34 -44.41 20.72 -33.28
C GLY A 34 -42.92 20.67 -32.95
N ASN A 35 -42.10 20.48 -33.97
CA ASN A 35 -40.66 20.67 -33.86
C ASN A 35 -40.35 22.17 -33.93
N ASP A 36 -40.12 22.78 -32.81
CA ASP A 36 -40.05 24.23 -32.67
C ASP A 36 -38.59 24.76 -32.71
N ILE A 37 -38.43 26.02 -33.11
CA ILE A 37 -37.16 26.74 -33.01
C ILE A 37 -37.40 27.97 -32.11
N LEU A 38 -36.74 27.95 -30.94
CA LEU A 38 -36.87 29.00 -29.94
C LEU A 38 -35.54 29.71 -29.75
N ASN A 39 -35.50 31.02 -29.89
CA ASN A 39 -34.29 31.82 -29.73
C ASN A 39 -34.53 32.92 -28.67
N GLY A 40 -33.77 32.93 -27.58
CA GLY A 40 -33.83 33.95 -26.52
C GLY A 40 -33.20 35.27 -26.97
N LEU A 41 -32.04 35.22 -27.55
CA LEU A 41 -31.17 36.29 -28.06
C LEU A 41 -30.26 36.87 -26.96
N ALA A 42 -30.70 37.85 -26.21
CA ALA A 42 -29.93 38.46 -25.14
C ALA A 42 -30.81 38.74 -23.93
N GLY A 43 -30.24 38.57 -22.75
CA GLY A 43 -30.98 38.63 -21.48
C GLY A 43 -30.95 37.28 -20.81
N ASN A 44 -31.55 37.16 -19.63
CA ASN A 44 -31.68 35.86 -18.96
C ASN A 44 -33.02 35.25 -19.32
N ASP A 45 -33.03 34.33 -20.24
CA ASP A 45 -34.22 33.82 -20.88
C ASP A 45 -34.69 32.49 -20.32
N SER A 46 -35.94 32.14 -20.47
CA SER A 46 -36.53 30.85 -20.14
C SER A 46 -37.25 30.29 -21.34
N LEU A 47 -36.70 29.23 -21.92
CA LEU A 47 -37.18 28.57 -23.13
C LEU A 47 -37.67 27.16 -22.79
N ALA A 48 -38.85 26.78 -23.30
CA ALA A 48 -39.37 25.42 -23.14
C ALA A 48 -39.98 24.93 -24.46
N GLY A 49 -39.41 23.84 -25.03
CA GLY A 49 -39.81 23.24 -26.31
C GLY A 49 -41.15 22.53 -26.21
N GLY A 50 -41.31 21.62 -25.29
CA GLY A 50 -42.53 20.88 -25.03
C GLY A 50 -42.48 19.42 -25.48
N THR A 51 -43.17 19.10 -26.56
CA THR A 51 -43.14 17.75 -27.13
C THR A 51 -42.60 17.78 -28.56
N ALA A 52 -42.05 16.69 -29.04
CA ALA A 52 -41.37 16.55 -30.32
C ALA A 52 -39.91 17.03 -30.27
N ASN A 53 -39.22 17.17 -31.41
CA ASN A 53 -37.79 17.45 -31.47
C ASN A 53 -37.56 18.94 -31.69
N ASP A 54 -37.14 19.63 -30.66
CA ASP A 54 -37.04 21.08 -30.64
C ASP A 54 -35.61 21.59 -30.77
N SER A 55 -35.45 22.85 -31.17
CA SER A 55 -34.15 23.54 -31.21
C SER A 55 -34.24 24.84 -30.41
N LEU A 56 -33.56 24.85 -29.25
CA LEU A 56 -33.57 25.99 -28.33
C LEU A 56 -32.17 26.64 -28.31
N SER A 57 -32.14 27.97 -28.37
CA SER A 57 -30.93 28.77 -28.23
C SER A 57 -31.15 29.90 -27.24
N GLY A 58 -30.43 29.89 -26.10
CA GLY A 58 -30.50 30.97 -25.10
C GLY A 58 -29.93 32.26 -25.65
N GLY A 59 -28.66 32.33 -25.88
CA GLY A 59 -27.98 33.49 -26.46
C GLY A 59 -26.97 34.12 -25.52
N ASP A 60 -27.08 35.44 -25.30
CA ASP A 60 -26.25 36.13 -24.30
C ASP A 60 -27.02 36.24 -22.98
N GLY A 61 -26.49 35.74 -21.89
CA GLY A 61 -27.11 35.82 -20.55
C GLY A 61 -27.12 34.47 -19.84
N ASN A 62 -27.74 34.43 -18.66
CA ASN A 62 -27.88 33.16 -17.93
C ASN A 62 -29.28 32.59 -18.22
N ASP A 63 -29.32 31.60 -19.07
CA ASP A 63 -30.58 31.11 -19.63
C ASP A 63 -31.04 29.80 -18.96
N THR A 64 -32.32 29.50 -19.07
CA THR A 64 -32.90 28.22 -18.65
C THR A 64 -33.60 27.56 -19.83
N LEU A 65 -33.14 26.39 -20.24
CA LEU A 65 -33.63 25.66 -21.40
C LEU A 65 -34.19 24.30 -20.97
N ASP A 66 -35.44 24.04 -21.37
CA ASP A 66 -36.13 22.76 -21.19
C ASP A 66 -36.60 22.24 -22.56
N GLY A 67 -35.93 21.20 -23.07
CA GLY A 67 -36.32 20.57 -24.34
C GLY A 67 -37.71 19.93 -24.27
N GLY A 68 -37.99 19.25 -23.14
CA GLY A 68 -39.24 18.54 -22.92
C GLY A 68 -39.14 17.06 -23.35
N THR A 69 -40.09 16.59 -24.15
CA THR A 69 -40.04 15.24 -24.69
C THR A 69 -39.68 15.24 -26.16
N GLY A 70 -38.72 14.47 -26.56
CA GLY A 70 -38.22 14.45 -27.94
C GLY A 70 -36.69 14.32 -27.96
N ASN A 71 -36.11 14.42 -29.13
CA ASN A 71 -34.66 14.50 -29.26
C ASN A 71 -34.29 15.94 -29.59
N ASP A 72 -33.86 16.68 -28.59
CA ASP A 72 -33.77 18.13 -28.66
C ASP A 72 -32.32 18.60 -28.90
N ILE A 73 -32.18 19.81 -29.44
CA ILE A 73 -30.91 20.52 -29.58
C ILE A 73 -30.99 21.77 -28.72
N LEU A 74 -30.19 21.81 -27.65
CA LEU A 74 -30.15 22.88 -26.67
C LEU A 74 -28.80 23.58 -26.72
N LYS A 75 -28.79 24.89 -26.89
CA LYS A 75 -27.60 25.74 -26.89
C LYS A 75 -27.78 26.87 -25.90
N GLY A 76 -26.91 26.89 -24.85
CA GLY A 76 -26.90 27.99 -23.89
C GLY A 76 -26.42 29.28 -24.53
N GLY A 77 -25.16 29.37 -24.80
CA GLY A 77 -24.55 30.51 -25.46
C GLY A 77 -23.46 31.17 -24.64
N ALA A 78 -23.64 32.41 -24.24
CA ALA A 78 -22.70 33.10 -23.37
C ALA A 78 -23.35 33.40 -22.02
N GLY A 79 -22.78 32.96 -20.94
CA GLY A 79 -23.28 33.07 -19.58
C GLY A 79 -23.30 31.75 -18.85
N SER A 80 -23.95 31.69 -17.71
CA SER A 80 -24.08 30.42 -16.98
C SER A 80 -25.50 29.88 -17.16
N ASP A 81 -25.62 28.87 -17.99
CA ASP A 81 -26.89 28.36 -18.46
C ASP A 81 -27.33 27.11 -17.69
N THR A 82 -28.63 26.87 -17.64
CA THR A 82 -29.21 25.70 -17.00
C THR A 82 -30.09 24.95 -17.99
N PHE A 83 -29.79 23.67 -18.18
CA PHE A 83 -30.54 22.75 -19.03
C PHE A 83 -31.28 21.75 -18.15
N THR A 84 -32.60 21.68 -18.32
CA THR A 84 -33.43 20.71 -17.61
C THR A 84 -33.34 19.36 -18.32
N GLY A 85 -32.88 18.31 -17.60
CA GLY A 85 -32.84 16.96 -18.10
C GLY A 85 -34.24 16.38 -18.31
N SER A 86 -34.54 15.98 -19.51
CA SER A 86 -35.86 15.56 -19.98
C SER A 86 -35.82 14.18 -20.65
N GLN A 87 -36.93 13.78 -21.32
CA GLN A 87 -37.00 12.50 -22.04
C GLN A 87 -36.54 12.69 -23.48
N GLY A 88 -35.74 11.75 -23.96
CA GLY A 88 -35.25 11.76 -25.34
C GLY A 88 -33.74 11.63 -25.41
N ASN A 89 -33.18 11.76 -26.60
CA ASN A 89 -31.74 11.82 -26.81
C ASN A 89 -31.36 13.24 -27.19
N ASP A 90 -30.92 14.01 -26.19
CA ASP A 90 -30.73 15.43 -26.34
C ASP A 90 -29.25 15.76 -26.62
N ASN A 91 -29.04 16.83 -27.39
CA ASN A 91 -27.73 17.38 -27.67
C ASN A 91 -27.63 18.77 -26.99
N ILE A 92 -26.82 18.86 -25.96
CA ILE A 92 -26.70 20.04 -25.10
C ILE A 92 -25.31 20.65 -25.28
N ASP A 93 -25.24 21.90 -25.70
CA ASP A 93 -24.03 22.71 -25.81
C ASP A 93 -24.15 23.91 -24.85
N GLY A 94 -23.36 23.86 -23.74
CA GLY A 94 -23.37 24.94 -22.76
C GLY A 94 -22.90 26.25 -23.35
N GLY A 95 -21.77 26.29 -23.94
CA GLY A 95 -21.21 27.49 -24.55
C GLY A 95 -20.05 28.09 -23.78
N ASP A 96 -20.11 29.38 -23.51
CA ASP A 96 -19.14 30.09 -22.71
C ASP A 96 -19.71 30.36 -21.31
N GLY A 97 -19.09 29.86 -20.26
CA GLY A 97 -19.54 30.09 -18.89
C GLY A 97 -19.33 28.91 -17.96
N ILE A 98 -20.18 28.80 -16.97
CA ILE A 98 -20.28 27.59 -16.12
C ILE A 98 -21.70 27.08 -16.23
N ASP A 99 -21.87 26.01 -17.00
CA ASP A 99 -23.14 25.52 -17.42
C ASP A 99 -23.60 24.30 -16.64
N THR A 100 -24.89 24.15 -16.43
CA THR A 100 -25.48 23.13 -15.57
C THR A 100 -26.51 22.29 -16.33
N ALA A 101 -26.32 20.95 -16.35
CA ALA A 101 -27.35 20.00 -16.72
C ALA A 101 -28.04 19.47 -15.46
N ASP A 102 -29.32 19.80 -15.29
CA ASP A 102 -30.10 19.49 -14.08
C ASP A 102 -31.12 18.37 -14.33
N TYR A 103 -30.86 17.20 -13.79
CA TYR A 103 -31.72 16.00 -13.86
C TYR A 103 -32.54 15.76 -12.59
N THR A 104 -32.67 16.76 -11.70
CA THR A 104 -33.39 16.61 -10.42
C THR A 104 -34.87 16.26 -10.59
N GLN A 105 -35.48 16.58 -11.72
CA GLN A 105 -36.88 16.30 -11.99
C GLN A 105 -37.15 15.00 -12.74
N LEU A 106 -36.07 14.28 -13.19
CA LEU A 106 -36.23 13.13 -14.05
C LEU A 106 -36.88 11.91 -13.36
N GLY A 107 -36.68 11.76 -12.03
CA GLY A 107 -37.28 10.68 -11.25
C GLY A 107 -36.71 9.30 -11.55
N GLN A 108 -35.63 9.19 -12.29
CA GLN A 108 -34.90 7.98 -12.67
C GLN A 108 -33.41 8.14 -12.43
N THR A 109 -32.73 7.02 -12.29
CA THR A 109 -31.25 6.98 -12.18
C THR A 109 -30.60 7.51 -13.45
N ILE A 110 -29.53 8.25 -13.29
CA ILE A 110 -28.65 8.65 -14.39
C ILE A 110 -27.26 8.07 -14.23
N THR A 111 -26.61 7.83 -15.37
CA THR A 111 -25.19 7.46 -15.43
C THR A 111 -24.45 8.50 -16.27
N LEU A 112 -23.48 9.18 -15.66
CA LEU A 112 -22.54 10.05 -16.37
C LEU A 112 -21.41 9.20 -16.90
N SER A 113 -21.36 8.99 -18.21
CA SER A 113 -20.35 8.15 -18.87
C SER A 113 -19.35 9.00 -19.65
N GLY A 114 -18.07 8.73 -19.44
CA GLY A 114 -16.96 9.41 -20.11
C GLY A 114 -17.03 10.93 -19.95
N VAL A 115 -16.67 11.66 -21.00
CA VAL A 115 -16.69 13.13 -21.01
C VAL A 115 -17.98 13.61 -21.64
N GLY A 116 -19.05 13.69 -20.84
CA GLY A 116 -20.27 14.39 -21.26
C GLY A 116 -21.34 13.50 -21.92
N THR A 117 -21.52 12.27 -21.50
CA THR A 117 -22.67 11.46 -21.87
C THR A 117 -23.51 11.13 -20.66
N ILE A 118 -24.79 11.44 -20.68
CA ILE A 118 -25.76 11.03 -19.65
C ILE A 118 -26.67 9.92 -20.21
N GLN A 119 -26.57 8.74 -19.62
CA GLN A 119 -27.54 7.69 -19.88
C GLN A 119 -28.67 7.78 -18.86
N LYS A 120 -29.92 7.90 -19.32
CA LYS A 120 -31.12 7.96 -18.49
C LYS A 120 -31.77 6.58 -18.38
N ALA A 121 -32.00 6.09 -17.17
CA ALA A 121 -32.63 4.79 -16.95
C ALA A 121 -34.10 4.76 -17.40
N GLY A 122 -34.73 3.57 -17.39
CA GLY A 122 -36.12 3.41 -17.77
C GLY A 122 -36.44 3.64 -19.24
N GLY A 123 -35.44 3.68 -20.13
CA GLY A 123 -35.63 3.93 -21.56
C GLY A 123 -35.85 5.38 -21.89
N LEU A 124 -35.49 6.29 -20.99
CA LEU A 124 -35.70 7.74 -21.19
C LEU A 124 -34.69 8.40 -22.14
N GLY A 125 -33.71 7.61 -22.65
CA GLY A 125 -32.78 8.09 -23.68
C GLY A 125 -31.39 8.42 -23.15
N LYS A 126 -30.63 9.14 -24.00
CA LYS A 126 -29.23 9.44 -23.78
C LYS A 126 -28.91 10.86 -24.23
N ASP A 127 -28.31 11.67 -23.38
CA ASP A 127 -27.88 13.01 -23.72
C ASP A 127 -26.39 13.10 -24.02
N LEU A 128 -26.02 14.00 -24.92
CA LEU A 128 -24.66 14.39 -25.20
C LEU A 128 -24.42 15.80 -24.71
N LEU A 129 -23.47 15.97 -23.80
CA LEU A 129 -23.10 17.24 -23.21
C LEU A 129 -21.79 17.76 -23.81
N PHE A 130 -21.77 18.99 -24.27
CA PHE A 130 -20.60 19.73 -24.70
C PHE A 130 -20.47 21.00 -23.87
N LYS A 131 -19.27 21.27 -23.33
CA LYS A 131 -19.01 22.47 -22.52
C LYS A 131 -20.08 22.67 -21.42
N VAL A 132 -20.34 21.62 -20.66
CA VAL A 132 -21.19 21.62 -19.47
C VAL A 132 -20.33 21.18 -18.30
N GLU A 133 -20.10 22.06 -17.34
CA GLU A 133 -19.19 21.88 -16.24
C GLU A 133 -19.83 21.26 -15.00
N LYS A 134 -21.18 21.27 -14.95
CA LYS A 134 -21.92 20.78 -13.80
C LYS A 134 -23.08 19.87 -14.20
N VAL A 135 -23.16 18.72 -13.56
CA VAL A 135 -24.28 17.78 -13.69
C VAL A 135 -24.90 17.54 -12.32
N ILE A 136 -26.23 17.68 -12.23
CA ILE A 136 -26.98 17.46 -11.00
C ILE A 136 -27.94 16.29 -11.18
N ALA A 137 -27.70 15.20 -10.46
CA ALA A 137 -28.61 14.06 -10.37
C ALA A 137 -29.72 14.30 -9.32
N ASN A 138 -30.75 13.47 -9.34
CA ASN A 138 -31.82 13.55 -8.37
C ASN A 138 -31.43 12.88 -7.05
N ALA A 139 -31.26 13.65 -5.98
CA ALA A 139 -30.90 13.14 -4.65
C ALA A 139 -31.92 12.18 -4.01
N LYS A 140 -33.14 12.06 -4.56
CA LYS A 140 -34.15 11.11 -4.09
C LYS A 140 -34.13 9.78 -4.83
N VAL A 141 -33.29 9.68 -5.84
CA VAL A 141 -33.08 8.46 -6.66
C VAL A 141 -31.70 7.93 -6.33
N ALA A 142 -31.65 6.71 -5.80
CA ALA A 142 -30.40 6.05 -5.50
C ALA A 142 -29.71 5.47 -6.75
N ASN A 143 -28.43 5.22 -6.63
CA ASN A 143 -27.56 4.58 -7.65
C ASN A 143 -27.29 5.47 -8.89
N ASN A 144 -27.31 6.79 -8.74
CA ASN A 144 -26.72 7.65 -9.75
C ASN A 144 -25.20 7.38 -9.83
N THR A 145 -24.70 7.14 -11.04
CA THR A 145 -23.36 6.58 -11.22
C THR A 145 -22.49 7.44 -12.12
N ILE A 146 -21.25 7.67 -11.72
CA ILE A 146 -20.19 8.14 -12.62
C ILE A 146 -19.50 6.89 -13.17
N ASP A 147 -19.53 6.71 -14.49
CA ASP A 147 -18.91 5.56 -15.18
C ASP A 147 -17.83 6.03 -16.15
N ALA A 148 -16.58 5.88 -15.74
CA ALA A 148 -15.40 6.20 -16.55
C ALA A 148 -14.75 4.97 -17.21
N SER A 149 -15.37 3.79 -17.14
CA SER A 149 -14.81 2.51 -17.60
C SER A 149 -14.45 2.48 -19.09
N GLN A 150 -15.09 3.32 -19.90
CA GLN A 150 -14.84 3.41 -21.35
C GLN A 150 -13.85 4.52 -21.72
N SER A 151 -13.11 5.04 -20.76
CA SER A 151 -12.10 6.08 -21.01
C SER A 151 -10.94 5.55 -21.85
N LEU A 152 -10.28 6.46 -22.56
CA LEU A 152 -9.11 6.13 -23.36
C LEU A 152 -7.93 5.70 -22.48
N ALA A 153 -7.03 4.90 -23.02
CA ALA A 153 -5.84 4.45 -22.31
C ALA A 153 -5.00 5.63 -21.79
N GLY A 154 -4.54 5.52 -20.52
CA GLY A 154 -3.75 6.54 -19.85
C GLY A 154 -4.57 7.65 -19.19
N VAL A 155 -5.89 7.66 -19.35
CA VAL A 155 -6.78 8.56 -18.58
C VAL A 155 -6.96 8.00 -17.18
N SER A 156 -6.94 8.89 -16.17
CA SER A 156 -7.31 8.58 -14.79
C SER A 156 -8.33 9.60 -14.28
N ILE A 157 -9.08 9.24 -13.23
CA ILE A 157 -10.03 10.16 -12.60
C ILE A 157 -9.68 10.42 -11.13
N ILE A 158 -10.05 11.61 -10.68
CA ILE A 158 -10.12 11.97 -9.26
C ILE A 158 -11.56 12.36 -8.98
N VAL A 159 -12.26 11.55 -8.21
CA VAL A 159 -13.65 11.78 -7.83
C VAL A 159 -13.76 11.93 -6.33
N ASN A 160 -14.50 12.94 -5.88
CA ASN A 160 -14.89 13.07 -4.49
C ASN A 160 -16.39 13.41 -4.43
N LEU A 161 -17.20 12.43 -4.06
CA LEU A 161 -18.66 12.58 -4.01
C LEU A 161 -19.08 13.53 -2.90
N GLN A 162 -18.36 13.59 -1.78
CA GLN A 162 -18.65 14.49 -0.67
C GLN A 162 -18.46 15.96 -1.06
N THR A 163 -17.42 16.29 -1.81
CA THR A 163 -17.18 17.63 -2.35
C THR A 163 -17.79 17.86 -3.73
N GLN A 164 -18.38 16.80 -4.29
CA GLN A 164 -19.05 16.81 -5.60
C GLN A 164 -18.12 17.17 -6.75
N SER A 165 -16.85 16.83 -6.65
CA SER A 165 -15.81 17.14 -7.63
C SER A 165 -15.44 15.89 -8.44
N LEU A 166 -15.24 16.11 -9.74
CA LEU A 166 -14.73 15.12 -10.69
C LEU A 166 -13.66 15.78 -11.56
N ALA A 167 -12.48 15.18 -11.62
CA ALA A 167 -11.45 15.56 -12.57
C ALA A 167 -11.05 14.34 -13.41
N ALA A 168 -10.94 14.51 -14.72
CA ALA A 168 -10.37 13.54 -15.63
C ALA A 168 -8.99 14.03 -16.08
N ASN A 169 -7.95 13.26 -15.79
CA ASN A 169 -6.56 13.61 -16.05
C ASN A 169 -6.05 12.91 -17.31
N ASN A 170 -5.04 13.50 -17.94
CA ASN A 170 -4.38 12.95 -19.13
C ASN A 170 -5.33 12.70 -20.31
N VAL A 171 -6.41 13.46 -20.42
CA VAL A 171 -7.33 13.32 -21.54
C VAL A 171 -6.61 13.73 -22.83
N PRO A 172 -6.51 12.85 -23.87
CA PRO A 172 -5.75 13.13 -25.08
C PRO A 172 -6.17 14.40 -25.78
N GLY A 173 -5.22 15.32 -25.95
CA GLY A 173 -5.43 16.62 -26.60
C GLY A 173 -6.09 17.70 -25.73
N LEU A 174 -6.58 17.36 -24.53
CA LEU A 174 -7.30 18.29 -23.64
C LEU A 174 -6.63 18.45 -22.26
N GLY A 175 -5.78 17.49 -21.85
CA GLY A 175 -5.12 17.54 -20.53
C GLY A 175 -6.05 17.15 -19.39
N THR A 176 -6.19 17.99 -18.37
CA THR A 176 -7.11 17.76 -17.25
C THR A 176 -8.41 18.51 -17.47
N LEU A 177 -9.52 17.81 -17.35
CA LEU A 177 -10.87 18.36 -17.37
C LEU A 177 -11.46 18.28 -15.96
N SER A 178 -12.16 19.34 -15.52
CA SER A 178 -12.77 19.42 -14.20
C SER A 178 -14.28 19.63 -14.31
N PHE A 179 -15.03 18.89 -13.52
CA PHE A 179 -16.49 18.89 -13.50
C PHE A 179 -17.01 18.94 -12.07
N THR A 180 -18.25 19.40 -11.91
CA THR A 180 -19.01 19.25 -10.67
C THR A 180 -20.12 18.21 -10.88
N ALA A 181 -20.07 17.10 -10.14
CA ALA A 181 -21.03 16.00 -10.21
C ALA A 181 -21.80 15.93 -8.88
N VAL A 182 -23.05 16.38 -8.89
CA VAL A 182 -23.88 16.57 -7.69
C VAL A 182 -24.85 15.40 -7.52
N ASN A 183 -24.97 14.85 -6.31
CA ASN A 183 -25.88 13.76 -5.94
C ASN A 183 -25.65 12.47 -6.74
N PHE A 184 -24.39 12.15 -7.00
CA PHE A 184 -24.00 10.82 -7.48
C PHE A 184 -23.64 9.93 -6.29
N ASP A 185 -23.97 8.65 -6.37
CA ASP A 185 -23.86 7.68 -5.29
C ASP A 185 -22.72 6.68 -5.54
N ASN A 186 -22.42 6.38 -6.81
CA ASN A 186 -21.50 5.32 -7.20
C ASN A 186 -20.48 5.81 -8.23
N VAL A 187 -19.32 5.15 -8.25
CA VAL A 187 -18.25 5.47 -9.21
C VAL A 187 -17.65 4.19 -9.79
N ILE A 188 -17.52 4.15 -11.10
CA ILE A 188 -16.71 3.17 -11.83
C ILE A 188 -15.54 3.93 -12.47
N GLY A 189 -14.33 3.60 -12.07
CA GLY A 189 -13.09 4.22 -12.52
C GLY A 189 -12.71 3.89 -13.95
N THR A 190 -11.52 4.27 -14.32
CA THR A 190 -10.91 4.07 -15.63
C THR A 190 -10.11 2.75 -15.68
N ASN A 191 -9.13 2.65 -16.58
CA ASN A 191 -8.07 1.63 -16.53
C ASN A 191 -6.71 2.25 -16.13
N GLY A 192 -6.70 3.41 -15.54
CA GLY A 192 -5.51 4.09 -15.01
C GLY A 192 -5.65 4.29 -13.50
N ASN A 193 -4.62 4.78 -12.87
CA ASN A 193 -4.57 4.95 -11.42
C ASN A 193 -5.55 6.05 -10.98
N ASP A 194 -6.64 5.66 -10.35
CA ASP A 194 -7.73 6.52 -9.95
C ASP A 194 -7.71 6.86 -8.46
N ILE A 195 -8.30 7.98 -8.09
CA ILE A 195 -8.57 8.35 -6.70
C ILE A 195 -10.07 8.56 -6.55
N ILE A 196 -10.74 7.70 -5.81
CA ILE A 196 -12.19 7.72 -5.66
C ILE A 196 -12.56 7.82 -4.18
N VAL A 197 -13.25 8.90 -3.84
CA VAL A 197 -13.74 9.16 -2.49
C VAL A 197 -15.27 9.25 -2.53
N GLY A 198 -15.92 8.42 -1.75
CA GLY A 198 -17.35 8.41 -1.53
C GLY A 198 -17.86 9.59 -0.68
N ASP A 199 -19.04 9.47 -0.14
CA ASP A 199 -19.65 10.49 0.72
C ASP A 199 -20.11 9.91 2.08
N ASN A 200 -21.26 10.34 2.59
CA ASN A 200 -21.82 9.83 3.86
C ASN A 200 -22.93 8.78 3.62
N GLN A 201 -23.09 8.28 2.41
CA GLN A 201 -24.07 7.28 2.04
C GLN A 201 -23.37 5.96 1.72
N ASN A 202 -24.13 4.90 1.51
CA ASN A 202 -23.56 3.63 1.08
C ASN A 202 -23.17 3.71 -0.40
N ASN A 203 -21.90 3.75 -0.70
CA ASN A 203 -21.37 3.87 -2.05
C ASN A 203 -20.92 2.52 -2.63
N GLN A 204 -20.97 2.40 -3.95
CA GLN A 204 -20.29 1.34 -4.70
C GLN A 204 -19.18 1.98 -5.53
N LEU A 205 -17.93 1.66 -5.18
CA LEU A 205 -16.75 2.25 -5.81
C LEU A 205 -15.93 1.14 -6.46
N SER A 206 -15.59 1.31 -7.73
CA SER A 206 -14.75 0.37 -8.49
C SER A 206 -13.61 1.11 -9.16
N GLY A 207 -12.36 0.65 -8.97
CA GLY A 207 -11.17 1.17 -9.67
C GLY A 207 -11.04 0.65 -11.10
N ASN A 208 -11.22 -0.63 -11.33
CA ASN A 208 -11.00 -1.46 -12.51
C ASN A 208 -9.53 -1.92 -12.66
N ASN A 209 -8.73 -1.33 -13.56
CA ASN A 209 -7.31 -1.60 -13.69
C ASN A 209 -6.52 -0.36 -13.26
N GLY A 210 -5.33 -0.57 -12.78
CA GLY A 210 -4.45 0.49 -12.29
C GLY A 210 -4.26 0.39 -10.77
N ASN A 211 -3.34 1.15 -10.23
CA ASN A 211 -3.15 1.20 -8.78
C ASN A 211 -4.07 2.28 -8.22
N ASP A 212 -5.20 1.87 -7.69
CA ASP A 212 -6.29 2.75 -7.32
C ASP A 212 -6.32 3.08 -5.82
N THR A 213 -6.90 4.21 -5.49
CA THR A 213 -7.17 4.60 -4.11
C THR A 213 -8.67 4.77 -3.92
N LEU A 214 -9.27 3.90 -3.11
CA LEU A 214 -10.69 3.87 -2.83
C LEU A 214 -10.97 4.17 -1.36
N ASN A 215 -11.77 5.19 -1.11
CA ASN A 215 -12.21 5.57 0.22
C ASN A 215 -13.75 5.69 0.20
N GLY A 216 -14.45 4.76 0.86
CA GLY A 216 -15.90 4.79 0.92
C GLY A 216 -16.46 6.04 1.61
N GLY A 217 -15.77 6.52 2.64
CA GLY A 217 -16.27 7.56 3.52
C GLY A 217 -17.12 6.96 4.63
N VAL A 218 -18.10 7.74 5.13
CA VAL A 218 -19.03 7.24 6.15
C VAL A 218 -20.16 6.49 5.47
N GLY A 219 -20.36 5.23 5.78
CA GLY A 219 -21.40 4.43 5.15
C GLY A 219 -21.18 2.95 5.38
N ASN A 220 -21.89 2.13 4.62
CA ASN A 220 -21.60 0.73 4.45
C ASN A 220 -21.24 0.55 2.98
N ASP A 221 -19.97 0.64 2.68
CA ASP A 221 -19.51 0.80 1.33
C ASP A 221 -19.08 -0.52 0.70
N THR A 222 -19.15 -0.58 -0.61
CA THR A 222 -18.63 -1.71 -1.39
C THR A 222 -17.50 -1.19 -2.26
N LEU A 223 -16.29 -1.66 -1.98
CA LEU A 223 -15.06 -1.25 -2.63
C LEU A 223 -14.51 -2.40 -3.47
N LYS A 224 -14.14 -2.13 -4.70
CA LYS A 224 -13.51 -3.07 -5.61
C LYS A 224 -12.38 -2.36 -6.35
N GLY A 225 -11.14 -2.69 -6.05
CA GLY A 225 -9.98 -2.13 -6.76
C GLY A 225 -9.89 -2.69 -8.16
N GLY A 226 -9.63 -3.96 -8.27
CA GLY A 226 -9.62 -4.64 -9.57
C GLY A 226 -8.25 -5.23 -9.90
N ALA A 227 -7.54 -4.71 -10.85
CA ALA A 227 -6.21 -5.20 -11.21
C ALA A 227 -5.16 -4.10 -11.00
N GLY A 228 -4.18 -4.35 -10.20
CA GLY A 228 -3.12 -3.43 -9.78
C GLY A 228 -2.99 -3.42 -8.26
N ASP A 229 -2.02 -2.71 -7.72
CA ASP A 229 -1.82 -2.61 -6.28
C ASP A 229 -2.71 -1.51 -5.72
N ASP A 230 -3.82 -1.90 -5.10
CA ASP A 230 -4.88 -0.99 -4.69
C ASP A 230 -4.80 -0.61 -3.20
N SER A 231 -5.36 0.54 -2.86
CA SER A 231 -5.39 1.08 -1.51
C SER A 231 -6.81 1.37 -1.06
N TYR A 232 -7.27 0.69 -0.01
CA TYR A 232 -8.61 0.82 0.53
C TYR A 232 -8.60 1.54 1.87
N PHE A 233 -9.53 2.48 2.07
CA PHE A 233 -9.77 3.10 3.37
C PHE A 233 -11.09 2.62 3.94
N VAL A 234 -11.02 2.06 5.15
CA VAL A 234 -12.15 1.46 5.88
C VAL A 234 -12.33 2.19 7.20
N ASP A 235 -13.52 2.71 7.45
CA ASP A 235 -13.87 3.39 8.69
C ASP A 235 -14.98 2.70 9.49
N THR A 236 -15.60 1.67 8.92
CA THR A 236 -16.58 0.80 9.57
C THR A 236 -16.36 -0.67 9.24
N THR A 237 -16.72 -1.55 10.16
CA THR A 237 -16.66 -3.01 9.95
C THR A 237 -17.72 -3.52 8.97
N LEU A 238 -18.59 -2.65 8.48
CA LEU A 238 -19.63 -2.97 7.51
C LEU A 238 -19.23 -2.67 6.07
N ASP A 239 -18.07 -2.06 5.88
CA ASP A 239 -17.48 -1.91 4.54
C ASP A 239 -17.06 -3.28 3.99
N THR A 240 -17.26 -3.45 2.71
CA THR A 240 -16.96 -4.69 2.02
C THR A 240 -15.94 -4.43 0.92
N ILE A 241 -14.79 -5.10 1.01
CA ILE A 241 -13.79 -5.11 -0.07
C ILE A 241 -13.92 -6.42 -0.84
N THR A 242 -13.85 -6.34 -2.15
CA THR A 242 -13.87 -7.51 -3.04
C THR A 242 -12.69 -7.46 -4.00
N GLU A 243 -11.80 -8.45 -3.88
CA GLU A 243 -10.66 -8.62 -4.77
C GLU A 243 -10.69 -9.95 -5.52
N ALA A 244 -10.15 -9.91 -6.75
CA ALA A 244 -9.95 -11.11 -7.56
C ALA A 244 -8.62 -11.77 -7.19
N ALA A 245 -8.49 -13.05 -7.48
CA ALA A 245 -7.22 -13.74 -7.27
C ALA A 245 -6.14 -13.24 -8.25
N ASN A 246 -4.95 -12.96 -7.75
CA ASN A 246 -3.79 -12.42 -8.50
C ASN A 246 -4.09 -11.05 -9.14
N SER A 247 -4.79 -10.20 -8.44
CA SER A 247 -5.13 -8.84 -8.89
C SER A 247 -4.03 -7.82 -8.61
N GLY A 248 -3.13 -8.07 -7.67
CA GLY A 248 -2.05 -7.17 -7.24
C GLY A 248 -1.60 -7.48 -5.83
N ILE A 249 -0.94 -6.52 -5.20
CA ILE A 249 -0.61 -6.49 -3.77
C ILE A 249 -1.40 -5.35 -3.14
N ASP A 250 -2.47 -5.71 -2.45
CA ASP A 250 -3.49 -4.77 -2.02
C ASP A 250 -3.34 -4.35 -0.56
N THR A 251 -3.59 -3.09 -0.25
CA THR A 251 -3.43 -2.53 1.09
C THR A 251 -4.74 -2.00 1.66
N VAL A 252 -5.18 -2.57 2.76
CA VAL A 252 -6.29 -2.04 3.55
C VAL A 252 -5.77 -1.13 4.65
N ARG A 253 -6.32 0.08 4.74
CA ARG A 253 -6.03 1.08 5.77
C ARG A 253 -7.27 1.26 6.65
N SER A 254 -7.27 0.63 7.82
CA SER A 254 -8.46 0.59 8.69
C SER A 254 -8.32 1.46 9.93
N SER A 255 -9.37 2.20 10.28
CA SER A 255 -9.53 2.91 11.56
C SER A 255 -10.38 2.14 12.57
N VAL A 256 -10.79 0.92 12.25
CA VAL A 256 -11.56 0.00 13.11
C VAL A 256 -10.94 -1.39 13.11
N ASN A 257 -11.39 -2.27 14.02
CA ASN A 257 -11.00 -3.68 13.97
C ASN A 257 -11.29 -4.26 12.60
N TYR A 258 -10.29 -4.89 11.99
CA TYR A 258 -10.44 -5.40 10.63
C TYR A 258 -9.79 -6.78 10.47
N THR A 259 -10.45 -7.61 9.67
CA THR A 259 -9.92 -8.89 9.24
C THR A 259 -9.81 -8.87 7.72
N LEU A 260 -8.62 -9.17 7.20
CA LEU A 260 -8.40 -9.23 5.75
C LEU A 260 -9.32 -10.26 5.11
N GLY A 261 -10.00 -9.84 4.06
CA GLY A 261 -10.74 -10.72 3.16
C GLY A 261 -9.80 -11.58 2.30
N ALA A 262 -10.37 -12.44 1.47
CA ALA A 262 -9.59 -13.22 0.50
C ALA A 262 -8.92 -12.30 -0.53
N ASN A 263 -7.71 -12.67 -0.96
CA ASN A 263 -6.92 -11.95 -1.96
C ASN A 263 -6.51 -10.52 -1.54
N LEU A 264 -6.31 -10.31 -0.23
CA LEU A 264 -5.75 -9.07 0.32
C LEU A 264 -4.48 -9.42 1.10
N GLU A 265 -3.41 -8.68 0.88
CA GLU A 265 -2.08 -8.99 1.43
C GLU A 265 -1.71 -8.10 2.60
N ASN A 266 -2.02 -6.80 2.55
CA ASN A 266 -1.53 -5.84 3.54
C ASN A 266 -2.66 -5.20 4.36
N LEU A 267 -2.44 -5.10 5.67
CA LEU A 267 -3.29 -4.34 6.57
C LEU A 267 -2.47 -3.29 7.32
N ARG A 268 -2.91 -2.07 7.28
CA ARG A 268 -2.34 -0.98 8.05
C ARG A 268 -3.39 -0.34 8.94
N LEU A 269 -3.20 -0.43 10.25
CA LEU A 269 -4.08 0.22 11.20
C LEU A 269 -3.77 1.73 11.22
N ARG A 270 -4.83 2.53 11.16
CA ARG A 270 -4.73 3.99 11.23
C ARG A 270 -4.89 4.47 12.66
N GLU A 271 -4.54 5.74 12.92
CA GLU A 271 -4.81 6.38 14.19
C GLU A 271 -6.29 6.21 14.59
N GLY A 272 -6.56 5.85 15.82
CA GLY A 272 -7.96 5.61 16.27
C GLY A 272 -8.07 4.85 17.60
N GLY A 273 -6.95 4.51 18.24
CA GLY A 273 -6.90 3.80 19.52
C GLY A 273 -6.53 2.32 19.38
N ASN A 274 -6.88 1.53 20.37
CA ASN A 274 -6.53 0.10 20.42
C ASN A 274 -7.38 -0.69 19.41
N ILE A 275 -6.77 -1.07 18.31
CA ILE A 275 -7.43 -1.73 17.17
C ILE A 275 -6.83 -3.13 17.00
N THR A 276 -7.69 -4.10 16.66
CA THR A 276 -7.26 -5.44 16.28
C THR A 276 -7.17 -5.56 14.76
N GLY A 277 -5.99 -5.93 14.26
CA GLY A 277 -5.75 -6.32 12.88
C GLY A 277 -5.63 -7.84 12.77
N THR A 278 -6.26 -8.43 11.77
CA THR A 278 -6.19 -9.87 11.55
C THR A 278 -5.97 -10.17 10.07
N GLY A 279 -5.00 -11.00 9.78
CA GLY A 279 -4.68 -11.50 8.45
C GLY A 279 -5.66 -12.54 7.91
N ASN A 280 -5.28 -13.18 6.84
CA ASN A 280 -6.06 -14.24 6.20
C ASN A 280 -5.24 -15.55 6.10
N SER A 281 -5.19 -16.22 4.97
CA SER A 281 -4.40 -17.44 4.75
C SER A 281 -3.26 -17.24 3.74
N PHE A 282 -2.92 -16.01 3.44
CA PHE A 282 -1.75 -15.66 2.63
C PHE A 282 -0.66 -15.11 3.54
N ASN A 283 0.54 -14.98 3.01
CA ASN A 283 1.61 -14.24 3.66
C ASN A 283 1.22 -12.77 3.72
N ASN A 284 0.85 -12.29 4.90
CA ASN A 284 0.34 -10.95 5.10
C ASN A 284 1.40 -9.99 5.69
N PHE A 285 1.22 -8.71 5.43
CA PHE A 285 1.95 -7.65 6.10
C PHE A 285 1.00 -6.83 6.97
N LEU A 286 1.12 -6.95 8.29
CA LEU A 286 0.24 -6.31 9.26
C LEU A 286 0.99 -5.21 10.02
N PHE A 287 0.53 -3.96 9.91
CA PHE A 287 1.08 -2.82 10.62
C PHE A 287 0.10 -2.29 11.67
N GLY A 288 0.57 -2.13 12.88
CA GLY A 288 -0.10 -1.41 13.96
C GLY A 288 -0.12 0.11 13.76
N ASN A 289 -0.74 0.79 14.72
CA ASN A 289 -0.70 2.24 14.85
C ASN A 289 0.11 2.66 16.08
N THR A 290 -0.09 3.85 16.63
CA THR A 290 0.65 4.33 17.81
C THR A 290 -0.02 3.99 19.16
N SER A 291 -1.01 3.11 19.16
CA SER A 291 -1.74 2.66 20.35
C SER A 291 -1.61 1.15 20.54
N ASN A 292 -1.98 0.62 21.69
CA ASN A 292 -1.87 -0.80 22.00
C ASN A 292 -2.75 -1.66 21.06
N ASN A 293 -2.15 -2.33 20.11
CA ASN A 293 -2.83 -3.13 19.10
C ASN A 293 -2.82 -4.62 19.43
N THR A 294 -3.64 -5.37 18.75
CA THR A 294 -3.53 -6.83 18.64
C THR A 294 -3.46 -7.18 17.17
N LEU A 295 -2.35 -7.79 16.75
CA LEU A 295 -2.14 -8.27 15.40
C LEU A 295 -2.13 -9.79 15.38
N ASN A 296 -2.89 -10.40 14.47
CA ASN A 296 -2.97 -11.85 14.31
C ASN A 296 -2.69 -12.21 12.85
N GLY A 297 -1.60 -12.91 12.55
CA GLY A 297 -1.20 -13.33 11.20
C GLY A 297 -2.14 -14.39 10.64
N ARG A 298 -2.40 -15.44 11.39
CA ARG A 298 -3.14 -16.66 11.11
C ARG A 298 -2.30 -17.74 10.41
N VAL A 299 -2.51 -17.95 9.13
CA VAL A 299 -1.83 -18.97 8.33
C VAL A 299 -1.08 -18.27 7.22
N GLY A 300 0.17 -18.59 7.05
CA GLY A 300 1.07 -17.96 6.07
C GLY A 300 2.36 -17.54 6.75
N ASP A 301 3.39 -17.26 5.98
CA ASP A 301 4.61 -16.66 6.52
C ASP A 301 4.37 -15.14 6.61
N ASP A 302 3.96 -14.67 7.79
CA ASP A 302 3.46 -13.32 8.00
C ASP A 302 4.55 -12.36 8.52
N THR A 303 4.36 -11.08 8.28
CA THR A 303 5.18 -10.02 8.87
C THR A 303 4.29 -9.08 9.69
N LEU A 304 4.53 -9.01 10.99
CA LEU A 304 3.78 -8.23 11.94
C LEU A 304 4.66 -7.15 12.56
N ASP A 305 4.23 -5.89 12.47
CA ASP A 305 4.88 -4.73 13.07
C ASP A 305 3.87 -4.01 13.98
N GLY A 306 4.10 -4.06 15.31
CA GLY A 306 3.23 -3.43 16.30
C GLY A 306 3.26 -1.90 16.23
N SER A 307 4.40 -1.34 15.81
CA SER A 307 4.68 0.09 15.79
C SER A 307 4.93 0.61 17.21
N ASN A 308 4.24 1.64 17.71
CA ASN A 308 4.38 2.10 19.08
C ASN A 308 3.17 1.62 19.92
N GLY A 309 3.37 1.36 21.20
CA GLY A 309 2.31 0.95 22.12
C GLY A 309 2.66 -0.37 22.81
N ASP A 310 1.90 -0.78 23.82
CA ASP A 310 2.03 -2.11 24.38
C ASP A 310 1.21 -3.08 23.51
N ASP A 311 1.86 -3.78 22.60
CA ASP A 311 1.22 -4.53 21.53
C ASP A 311 1.19 -6.04 21.80
N ILE A 312 0.23 -6.74 21.19
CA ILE A 312 0.14 -8.19 21.18
C ILE A 312 0.22 -8.65 19.73
N LEU A 313 1.29 -9.37 19.40
CA LEU A 313 1.52 -9.93 18.07
C LEU A 313 1.46 -11.45 18.14
N ASN A 314 0.61 -12.04 17.30
CA ASN A 314 0.45 -13.49 17.18
C ASN A 314 0.70 -13.87 15.71
N GLY A 315 1.78 -14.62 15.42
CA GLY A 315 2.06 -15.18 14.10
C GLY A 315 1.04 -16.25 13.74
N GLU A 316 0.81 -17.19 14.64
CA GLU A 316 -0.03 -18.38 14.55
C GLU A 316 0.66 -19.50 13.73
N ASP A 317 0.20 -19.84 12.48
CA ASP A 317 0.76 -20.93 11.66
C ASP A 317 1.60 -20.37 10.51
N GLY A 318 2.89 -20.57 10.49
CA GLY A 318 3.80 -20.11 9.43
C GLY A 318 5.19 -19.81 9.96
N ASN A 319 6.10 -19.36 9.08
CA ASN A 319 7.40 -18.86 9.53
C ASN A 319 7.31 -17.33 9.61
N ASP A 320 6.98 -16.83 10.78
CA ASP A 320 6.56 -15.47 10.96
C ASP A 320 7.69 -14.52 11.38
N SER A 321 7.56 -13.25 11.04
CA SER A 321 8.46 -12.19 11.50
C SER A 321 7.68 -11.19 12.33
N LEU A 322 7.93 -11.15 13.63
CA LEU A 322 7.25 -10.32 14.60
C LEU A 322 8.19 -9.25 15.14
N GLN A 323 7.82 -7.99 14.95
CA GLN A 323 8.50 -6.83 15.52
C GLN A 323 7.52 -6.04 16.40
N GLY A 324 7.80 -5.97 17.69
CA GLY A 324 6.94 -5.27 18.65
C GLY A 324 6.96 -3.77 18.45
N GLY A 325 8.10 -3.17 18.62
CA GLY A 325 8.29 -1.73 18.54
C GLY A 325 8.62 -1.13 19.90
N PRO A 326 8.46 0.20 20.10
CA PRO A 326 8.59 0.81 21.42
C PRO A 326 7.36 0.56 22.31
N GLY A 327 7.55 -0.07 23.47
CA GLY A 327 6.49 -0.39 24.43
C GLY A 327 6.83 -1.59 25.32
N ASN A 328 5.82 -2.31 25.80
CA ASN A 328 5.99 -3.60 26.47
C ASN A 328 5.15 -4.65 25.75
N GLU A 329 5.79 -5.39 24.87
CA GLU A 329 5.11 -6.22 23.89
C GLU A 329 4.94 -7.67 24.36
N ILE A 330 3.93 -8.31 23.78
CA ILE A 330 3.74 -9.75 23.86
C ILE A 330 3.78 -10.31 22.44
N LEU A 331 4.85 -11.03 22.13
CA LEU A 331 5.05 -11.67 20.85
C LEU A 331 4.91 -13.19 21.00
N ASN A 332 4.04 -13.76 20.17
CA ASN A 332 3.85 -15.21 20.07
C ASN A 332 4.08 -15.63 18.61
N GLY A 333 5.15 -16.33 18.32
CA GLY A 333 5.44 -16.86 16.99
C GLY A 333 4.35 -17.85 16.58
N GLY A 334 4.29 -19.00 17.22
CA GLY A 334 3.24 -19.99 17.02
C GLY A 334 3.77 -21.32 16.54
N SER A 335 3.44 -21.74 15.34
CA SER A 335 4.00 -22.93 14.73
C SER A 335 4.76 -22.58 13.45
N GLY A 336 6.00 -22.92 13.40
CA GLY A 336 6.94 -22.61 12.31
C GLY A 336 8.28 -22.14 12.85
N ASN A 337 9.11 -21.57 11.99
CA ASN A 337 10.41 -21.05 12.39
C ASN A 337 10.31 -19.51 12.43
N ASP A 338 10.07 -18.97 13.60
CA ASP A 338 9.68 -17.59 13.78
C ASP A 338 10.85 -16.69 14.15
N ILE A 339 10.73 -15.40 13.81
CA ILE A 339 11.68 -14.36 14.17
C ILE A 339 10.97 -13.38 15.10
N LEU A 340 11.46 -13.22 16.32
CA LEU A 340 10.86 -12.37 17.33
C LEU A 340 11.81 -11.24 17.76
N ILE A 341 11.39 -10.00 17.55
CA ILE A 341 12.10 -8.77 17.90
C ILE A 341 11.15 -7.96 18.79
N GLY A 342 11.41 -7.86 20.09
CA GLY A 342 10.51 -7.11 20.98
C GLY A 342 10.50 -5.62 20.69
N THR A 343 11.61 -5.02 20.33
CA THR A 343 11.83 -3.59 20.20
C THR A 343 11.99 -3.12 18.76
N PHE A 344 12.23 -1.81 18.53
CA PHE A 344 12.47 -1.22 17.21
C PHE A 344 13.97 -0.97 16.98
N PRO A 345 14.67 -1.78 16.16
CA PRO A 345 16.10 -1.63 15.90
C PRO A 345 16.54 -0.27 15.32
N GLY A 346 15.68 0.39 14.55
CA GLY A 346 15.94 1.68 13.91
C GLY A 346 15.70 2.93 14.79
N SER A 347 15.50 2.75 16.10
CA SER A 347 15.29 3.86 17.03
C SER A 347 16.54 4.74 17.16
N PRO A 348 16.40 6.08 17.23
CA PRO A 348 17.52 6.97 17.59
C PRO A 348 17.95 6.83 19.06
N LEU A 349 17.16 6.18 19.90
CA LEU A 349 17.50 5.78 21.27
C LEU A 349 17.94 4.29 21.27
N PRO A 350 18.67 3.83 22.32
CA PRO A 350 18.92 2.40 22.44
C PRO A 350 17.62 1.60 22.35
N PRO A 351 17.55 0.57 21.48
CA PRO A 351 16.35 -0.23 21.36
C PRO A 351 16.01 -0.96 22.67
N GLY A 352 14.75 -0.93 23.10
CA GLY A 352 14.29 -1.58 24.32
C GLY A 352 14.50 -0.77 25.61
N LEU A 353 14.82 0.53 25.49
CA LEU A 353 15.06 1.40 26.65
C LEU A 353 13.78 1.64 27.46
N GLY A 354 13.72 1.15 28.68
CA GLY A 354 12.56 1.25 29.58
C GLY A 354 11.45 0.25 29.26
N GLU A 355 11.74 -0.81 28.51
CA GLU A 355 10.79 -1.78 27.96
C GLU A 355 11.01 -3.17 28.53
N THR A 356 9.93 -3.91 28.70
CA THR A 356 9.98 -5.32 29.12
C THR A 356 9.07 -6.16 28.25
N ASP A 357 9.67 -6.92 27.33
CA ASP A 357 8.90 -7.70 26.37
C ASP A 357 8.78 -9.16 26.78
N THR A 358 7.74 -9.80 26.31
CA THR A 358 7.51 -11.23 26.47
C THR A 358 7.51 -11.90 25.10
N LEU A 359 8.47 -12.79 24.90
CA LEU A 359 8.69 -13.49 23.63
C LEU A 359 8.42 -15.00 23.84
N THR A 360 7.53 -15.54 23.03
CA THR A 360 7.18 -16.97 22.98
C THR A 360 7.37 -17.43 21.54
N GLY A 361 8.31 -18.34 21.29
CA GLY A 361 8.58 -18.88 19.96
C GLY A 361 7.46 -19.81 19.51
N GLY A 362 7.16 -20.81 20.32
CA GLY A 362 6.17 -21.82 20.03
C GLY A 362 6.81 -23.13 19.59
N THR A 363 6.43 -23.65 18.43
CA THR A 363 6.98 -24.89 17.88
C THR A 363 7.75 -24.63 16.60
N GLY A 364 8.97 -25.10 16.54
CA GLY A 364 9.86 -24.90 15.38
C GLY A 364 11.24 -24.48 15.81
N ALA A 365 11.98 -23.89 14.89
CA ALA A 365 13.31 -23.37 15.14
C ALA A 365 13.27 -21.85 15.17
N ASP A 366 13.06 -21.29 16.37
CA ASP A 366 12.76 -19.89 16.54
C ASP A 366 14.00 -19.05 16.83
N ARG A 367 13.94 -17.77 16.45
CA ARG A 367 15.01 -16.81 16.60
C ARG A 367 14.55 -15.65 17.47
N PHE A 368 15.17 -15.51 18.63
CA PHE A 368 14.93 -14.42 19.57
C PHE A 368 16.03 -13.37 19.42
N ILE A 369 15.72 -12.23 18.87
CA ILE A 369 16.68 -11.18 18.53
C ILE A 369 16.82 -10.20 19.69
N LEU A 370 17.95 -10.24 20.41
CA LEU A 370 18.30 -9.32 21.50
C LEU A 370 19.44 -8.37 21.13
N GLY A 371 19.82 -8.33 19.87
CA GLY A 371 20.82 -7.41 19.33
C GLY A 371 20.94 -7.56 17.82
N ASP A 372 21.40 -6.51 17.17
CA ASP A 372 21.68 -6.47 15.75
C ASP A 372 23.17 -6.11 15.51
N ALA A 373 23.55 -5.85 14.27
CA ALA A 373 24.92 -5.46 13.94
C ALA A 373 25.35 -4.12 14.59
N VAL A 374 24.40 -3.28 14.98
CA VAL A 374 24.64 -1.92 15.49
C VAL A 374 24.41 -1.81 16.99
N ASN A 375 23.37 -2.47 17.53
CA ASN A 375 22.87 -2.25 18.87
C ASN A 375 22.81 -3.55 19.69
N ILE A 376 23.09 -3.46 20.99
CA ILE A 376 22.59 -4.40 21.98
C ILE A 376 21.21 -3.88 22.38
N PHE A 377 20.18 -4.71 22.28
CA PHE A 377 18.83 -4.31 22.69
C PHE A 377 18.70 -4.39 24.21
N TYR A 378 17.82 -3.58 24.78
CA TYR A 378 17.56 -3.48 26.22
C TYR A 378 18.79 -3.01 27.03
N ASP A 379 19.73 -2.34 26.41
CA ASP A 379 20.91 -1.79 27.06
C ASP A 379 20.74 -0.26 27.17
N ASP A 380 20.38 0.24 28.37
CA ASP A 380 20.12 1.67 28.60
C ASP A 380 21.40 2.52 28.71
N ASN A 381 22.58 1.87 28.68
CA ASN A 381 23.89 2.48 28.89
C ASN A 381 23.97 3.30 30.20
N ASN A 382 23.15 2.98 31.21
CA ASN A 382 23.07 3.69 32.47
C ASN A 382 23.84 2.95 33.57
N SER A 383 25.04 3.37 33.84
CA SER A 383 25.93 2.78 34.86
C SER A 383 25.40 2.75 36.30
N ALA A 384 24.26 3.36 36.56
CA ALA A 384 23.62 3.37 37.90
C ALA A 384 22.49 2.35 38.05
N ASN A 385 22.04 1.73 36.97
CA ASN A 385 20.93 0.78 36.92
C ASN A 385 21.36 -0.54 36.28
N PRO A 386 21.25 -1.71 36.92
CA PRO A 386 21.63 -3.00 36.33
C PRO A 386 20.56 -3.60 35.38
N GLY A 387 19.77 -2.78 34.71
CA GLY A 387 18.80 -3.21 33.68
C GLY A 387 17.57 -3.95 34.22
N PHE A 388 17.12 -3.67 35.45
CA PHE A 388 15.93 -4.33 35.99
C PHE A 388 14.59 -3.82 35.38
N GLY A 389 14.63 -2.85 34.50
CA GLY A 389 13.47 -2.29 33.81
C GLY A 389 13.48 -2.52 32.30
N ASP A 390 14.56 -3.12 31.75
CA ASP A 390 14.82 -3.18 30.33
C ASP A 390 15.30 -4.59 29.98
N TYR A 391 14.42 -5.49 29.56
CA TYR A 391 14.82 -6.86 29.17
C TYR A 391 13.71 -7.59 28.42
N ALA A 392 14.09 -8.52 27.58
CA ALA A 392 13.16 -9.49 27.00
C ALA A 392 13.01 -10.72 27.91
N THR A 393 11.81 -11.23 28.05
CA THR A 393 11.52 -12.52 28.68
C THR A 393 11.19 -13.56 27.62
N ILE A 394 12.05 -14.56 27.45
CA ILE A 394 11.82 -15.71 26.57
C ILE A 394 11.17 -16.82 27.38
N THR A 395 9.98 -17.27 26.96
CA THR A 395 9.12 -18.10 27.81
C THR A 395 9.27 -19.60 27.60
N ASP A 396 9.65 -20.05 26.42
CA ASP A 396 9.56 -21.45 25.98
C ASP A 396 10.76 -21.99 25.20
N PHE A 397 11.90 -21.33 25.20
CA PHE A 397 13.10 -21.66 24.42
C PHE A 397 13.44 -23.17 24.39
N ASP A 398 13.57 -23.75 23.22
CA ASP A 398 14.01 -25.13 22.99
C ASP A 398 15.45 -25.18 22.45
N SER A 399 16.43 -25.53 23.31
CA SER A 399 17.87 -25.63 22.94
C SER A 399 18.18 -26.61 21.80
N SER A 400 17.23 -27.44 21.39
CA SER A 400 17.43 -28.33 20.24
C SER A 400 17.18 -27.66 18.90
N GLN A 401 16.47 -26.52 18.89
CA GLN A 401 15.98 -25.86 17.67
C GLN A 401 16.21 -24.35 17.67
N ASP A 402 15.94 -23.67 18.82
CA ASP A 402 15.92 -22.23 18.91
C ASP A 402 17.30 -21.58 19.04
N ARG A 403 17.35 -20.29 18.74
CA ARG A 403 18.55 -19.46 18.85
C ARG A 403 18.23 -18.09 19.47
N ILE A 404 19.16 -17.60 20.30
CA ILE A 404 19.17 -16.21 20.78
C ILE A 404 20.25 -15.47 20.02
N GLU A 405 19.90 -14.37 19.39
CA GLU A 405 20.81 -13.57 18.61
C GLU A 405 21.26 -12.32 19.38
N LEU A 406 22.58 -12.13 19.45
CA LEU A 406 23.25 -11.11 20.23
C LEU A 406 24.26 -10.34 19.37
N LYS A 407 24.46 -9.04 19.64
CA LYS A 407 25.52 -8.26 19.00
C LYS A 407 26.89 -8.61 19.56
N GLY A 408 27.93 -8.53 18.72
CA GLY A 408 29.33 -8.66 19.15
C GLY A 408 29.75 -10.10 19.38
N SER A 409 30.50 -10.36 20.44
CA SER A 409 31.14 -11.64 20.70
C SER A 409 30.76 -12.22 22.05
N LEU A 410 31.06 -13.49 22.23
CA LEU A 410 30.86 -14.23 23.46
C LEU A 410 31.44 -13.53 24.72
N GLN A 411 32.51 -12.75 24.58
CA GLN A 411 33.14 -12.03 25.68
C GLN A 411 32.36 -10.83 26.19
N ASP A 412 31.43 -10.35 25.36
CA ASP A 412 30.58 -9.18 25.65
C ASP A 412 29.41 -9.56 26.54
N TYR A 413 29.28 -10.85 26.90
CA TYR A 413 28.12 -11.33 27.65
C TYR A 413 28.50 -12.26 28.79
N ARG A 414 27.60 -12.38 29.76
CA ARG A 414 27.66 -13.42 30.81
C ARG A 414 26.26 -13.94 31.14
N LEU A 415 26.22 -15.16 31.63
CA LEU A 415 25.00 -15.82 32.08
C LEU A 415 24.96 -15.93 33.59
N GLN A 416 23.78 -15.77 34.18
CA GLN A 416 23.54 -16.03 35.60
C GLN A 416 22.29 -16.89 35.77
N VAL A 417 22.47 -18.08 36.35
CA VAL A 417 21.36 -18.96 36.71
C VAL A 417 20.70 -18.48 38.00
N VAL A 418 19.40 -18.27 37.98
CA VAL A 418 18.60 -17.88 39.15
C VAL A 418 17.38 -18.82 39.23
N GLY A 419 17.44 -19.80 40.09
CA GLY A 419 16.42 -20.86 40.18
C GLY A 419 16.44 -21.75 38.95
N SER A 420 15.32 -21.79 38.23
CA SER A 420 15.18 -22.52 36.95
C SER A 420 15.48 -21.67 35.73
N ASN A 421 15.76 -20.38 35.89
CA ASN A 421 15.88 -19.43 34.79
C ASN A 421 17.33 -18.99 34.59
N THR A 422 17.66 -18.59 33.37
CA THR A 422 18.94 -17.96 33.05
C THR A 422 18.73 -16.50 32.67
N ARG A 423 19.50 -15.62 33.30
CA ARG A 423 19.60 -14.20 32.94
C ARG A 423 20.80 -14.02 32.01
N ILE A 424 20.59 -13.25 30.96
CA ILE A 424 21.60 -12.86 29.97
C ILE A 424 21.97 -11.40 30.27
N PHE A 425 23.27 -11.17 30.50
CA PHE A 425 23.79 -9.84 30.80
C PHE A 425 24.74 -9.38 29.70
N SER A 426 24.63 -8.12 29.32
CA SER A 426 25.65 -7.37 28.60
C SER A 426 26.78 -7.00 29.59
N ASN A 427 28.02 -7.35 29.29
CA ASN A 427 29.19 -7.01 30.10
C ASN A 427 29.58 -5.55 29.87
N LYS A 428 29.61 -4.75 30.92
CA LYS A 428 30.07 -3.36 30.85
C LYS A 428 31.57 -3.25 31.19
N PRO A 429 32.33 -2.43 30.45
CA PRO A 429 33.77 -2.25 30.75
C PRO A 429 33.97 -1.50 32.07
N GLY A 430 34.97 -1.97 32.84
CA GLY A 430 35.41 -1.30 34.07
C GLY A 430 34.67 -1.70 35.33
N THR A 431 34.15 -0.72 36.07
CA THR A 431 33.44 -0.91 37.36
C THR A 431 31.95 -0.72 37.23
N GLU A 432 31.45 -0.55 36.04
CA GLU A 432 30.02 -0.41 35.77
C GLU A 432 29.31 -1.75 35.98
N PRO A 433 28.08 -1.76 36.52
CA PRO A 433 27.34 -3.02 36.64
C PRO A 433 26.94 -3.51 35.26
N ASP A 434 27.00 -4.83 35.09
CA ASP A 434 26.50 -5.49 33.89
C ASP A 434 24.97 -5.36 33.84
N GLU A 435 24.42 -5.30 32.64
CA GLU A 435 23.03 -5.02 32.38
C GLU A 435 22.27 -6.25 31.91
N ILE A 436 21.08 -6.50 32.49
CA ILE A 436 20.22 -7.59 32.04
C ILE A 436 19.57 -7.16 30.73
N ILE A 437 19.72 -7.98 29.69
CA ILE A 437 19.07 -7.77 28.40
C ILE A 437 18.06 -8.87 28.09
N GLY A 438 18.14 -10.02 28.78
CA GLY A 438 17.21 -11.11 28.53
C GLY A 438 17.10 -12.08 29.71
N ILE A 439 15.95 -12.73 29.83
CA ILE A 439 15.67 -13.80 30.80
C ILE A 439 15.03 -14.97 30.06
N ALA A 440 15.70 -16.14 30.04
CA ALA A 440 15.12 -17.38 29.53
C ALA A 440 14.49 -18.16 30.69
N LEU A 441 13.19 -18.37 30.64
CA LEU A 441 12.44 -19.09 31.67
C LEU A 441 12.61 -20.60 31.54
N GLY A 442 12.70 -21.29 32.67
CA GLY A 442 12.80 -22.75 32.68
C GLY A 442 14.14 -23.32 32.18
N LYS A 443 15.10 -22.47 31.84
CA LYS A 443 16.44 -22.86 31.34
C LYS A 443 17.52 -22.52 32.35
N ASN A 444 18.27 -23.50 32.77
CA ASN A 444 19.36 -23.32 33.75
C ASN A 444 20.69 -23.98 33.33
N ASN A 445 20.80 -24.39 32.06
CA ASN A 445 21.93 -25.09 31.49
C ASN A 445 22.53 -24.39 30.26
N PHE A 446 22.17 -23.16 29.99
CA PHE A 446 22.74 -22.37 28.89
C PHE A 446 24.25 -22.20 29.02
N LYS A 447 24.94 -22.21 27.88
CA LYS A 447 26.34 -21.85 27.74
C LYS A 447 26.49 -20.93 26.56
N LEU A 448 27.20 -19.82 26.71
CA LEU A 448 27.43 -18.86 25.63
C LEU A 448 28.19 -19.45 24.43
N ASP A 449 28.99 -20.52 24.66
CA ASP A 449 29.70 -21.24 23.62
C ASP A 449 28.90 -22.40 22.99
N SER A 450 27.60 -22.48 23.27
CA SER A 450 26.68 -23.46 22.69
C SER A 450 25.99 -22.93 21.44
N ASP A 451 25.38 -23.81 20.67
CA ASP A 451 24.56 -23.47 19.53
C ASP A 451 23.26 -22.70 19.91
N ASP A 452 22.98 -22.50 21.22
CA ASP A 452 21.86 -21.69 21.71
C ASP A 452 22.01 -20.21 21.35
N PHE A 453 23.25 -19.73 21.10
CA PHE A 453 23.56 -18.33 20.84
C PHE A 453 24.22 -18.14 19.48
N LEU A 454 23.77 -17.10 18.79
CA LEU A 454 24.40 -16.57 17.58
C LEU A 454 24.85 -15.13 17.85
N PHE A 455 26.11 -14.83 17.50
CA PHE A 455 26.68 -13.50 17.71
C PHE A 455 26.86 -12.78 16.38
N PHE A 456 26.29 -11.58 16.29
CA PHE A 456 26.59 -10.64 15.21
C PHE A 456 27.86 -9.87 15.57
N GLU A 457 28.97 -10.18 14.96
CA GLU A 457 30.12 -9.28 14.98
C GLU A 457 29.76 -8.11 14.07
N GLY A 458 29.27 -7.02 14.67
CA GLY A 458 28.79 -5.87 13.94
C GLY A 458 29.86 -5.25 13.08
N GLU A 459 29.55 -4.95 11.87
CA GLU A 459 30.29 -3.95 11.12
C GLU A 459 30.23 -2.64 11.90
N ASN A 460 31.38 -2.11 12.26
CA ASN A 460 31.46 -0.78 12.85
C ASN A 460 30.79 0.21 11.88
N ALA A 461 29.94 1.08 12.40
CA ALA A 461 29.27 2.15 11.67
C ALA A 461 30.26 3.22 11.13
N GLY A 462 31.26 2.77 10.43
CA GLY A 462 32.33 3.50 9.82
C GLY A 462 33.02 2.57 8.86
N GLU A 463 32.47 2.44 7.67
CA GLU A 463 33.06 1.82 6.49
C GLU A 463 33.40 0.33 6.65
N GLY A 464 32.64 -0.51 5.96
CA GLY A 464 32.70 -1.95 5.95
C GLY A 464 34.08 -2.53 5.94
N THR A 465 34.44 -3.25 7.01
CA THR A 465 35.71 -3.97 7.10
C THR A 465 35.74 -5.22 6.24
N ASN A 466 34.61 -5.69 5.74
CA ASN A 466 34.48 -6.87 4.89
C ASN A 466 34.28 -6.57 3.39
N ASN A 467 34.50 -5.32 2.95
CA ASN A 467 34.38 -4.91 1.54
C ASN A 467 35.42 -5.52 0.59
N THR A 468 36.28 -6.38 1.06
CA THR A 468 37.27 -7.09 0.25
C THR A 468 37.41 -8.55 0.65
N LEU A 469 37.91 -9.40 -0.25
CA LEU A 469 38.24 -10.80 0.07
C LEU A 469 39.20 -10.96 1.27
N ALA A 470 40.08 -9.98 1.47
CA ALA A 470 41.06 -9.99 2.58
C ALA A 470 40.42 -9.72 3.94
N THR A 471 39.31 -9.00 3.95
CA THR A 471 38.56 -8.58 5.15
C THR A 471 37.23 -9.33 5.34
N ALA A 472 36.96 -10.35 4.51
CA ALA A 472 35.74 -11.13 4.52
C ALA A 472 35.41 -11.74 5.90
N GLU A 473 34.15 -11.60 6.30
CA GLU A 473 33.64 -12.19 7.54
C GLU A 473 33.70 -13.73 7.52
N GLY A 474 34.17 -14.33 8.61
CA GLY A 474 34.36 -15.76 8.70
C GLY A 474 33.10 -16.51 9.14
N LEU A 475 32.50 -17.29 8.25
CA LEU A 475 31.37 -18.19 8.55
C LEU A 475 31.82 -19.53 9.15
N GLY A 476 33.13 -19.75 9.32
CA GLY A 476 33.68 -20.98 9.86
C GLY A 476 33.75 -22.12 8.84
N SER A 477 33.82 -23.36 9.35
CA SER A 477 33.90 -24.57 8.54
C SER A 477 32.53 -25.22 8.44
N LEU A 478 32.03 -25.40 7.23
CA LEU A 478 30.77 -26.09 6.97
C LEU A 478 30.99 -27.61 6.92
N SER A 479 30.11 -28.36 7.58
CA SER A 479 30.00 -29.81 7.50
C SER A 479 28.68 -30.22 6.90
N SER A 480 28.55 -31.45 6.42
CA SER A 480 27.28 -31.93 5.83
C SER A 480 26.11 -31.74 6.82
N GLY A 481 25.05 -31.09 6.36
CA GLY A 481 23.89 -30.69 7.18
C GLY A 481 23.98 -29.31 7.83
N SER A 482 25.09 -28.57 7.63
CA SER A 482 25.21 -27.20 8.14
C SER A 482 24.27 -26.25 7.38
N ASN A 483 23.56 -25.43 8.14
CA ASN A 483 22.81 -24.29 7.63
C ASN A 483 23.25 -23.05 8.42
N ILE A 484 23.62 -22.00 7.74
CA ILE A 484 23.99 -20.72 8.35
C ILE A 484 23.09 -19.66 7.72
N ASN A 485 22.41 -18.88 8.54
CA ASN A 485 21.65 -17.72 8.12
C ASN A 485 22.24 -16.47 8.79
N LEU A 486 22.57 -15.47 8.01
CA LEU A 486 23.10 -14.18 8.47
C LEU A 486 22.20 -13.07 7.97
N SER A 487 21.94 -12.09 8.82
CA SER A 487 21.23 -10.88 8.43
C SER A 487 22.20 -9.71 8.39
N ALA A 488 22.24 -9.00 7.28
CA ALA A 488 23.07 -7.82 7.08
C ALA A 488 22.31 -6.73 6.30
N GLN A 489 22.84 -5.52 6.31
CA GLN A 489 22.24 -4.38 5.63
C GLN A 489 23.24 -3.77 4.66
N ILE A 490 22.80 -3.55 3.42
CA ILE A 490 23.56 -2.80 2.42
C ILE A 490 23.17 -1.33 2.51
N ALA A 491 24.11 -0.46 2.87
CA ALA A 491 23.89 0.98 3.02
C ALA A 491 23.83 1.74 1.69
N THR A 492 23.29 2.98 1.70
CA THR A 492 23.32 3.90 0.54
C THR A 492 24.72 4.46 0.39
N VAL A 493 25.28 4.28 -0.80
CA VAL A 493 26.54 4.92 -1.17
C VAL A 493 26.29 6.41 -1.43
N GLN A 494 26.93 7.31 -0.69
CA GLN A 494 26.94 8.74 -1.01
C GLN A 494 27.84 9.00 -2.23
N PRO A 495 27.59 10.06 -3.03
CA PRO A 495 28.48 10.38 -4.15
C PRO A 495 29.92 10.63 -3.67
N GLY A 496 30.82 9.68 -3.98
CA GLY A 496 32.23 9.73 -3.60
C GLY A 496 32.69 8.64 -2.62
N ASP A 497 31.75 7.86 -2.07
CA ASP A 497 32.08 6.72 -1.22
C ASP A 497 32.24 5.44 -2.05
N ASP A 498 33.00 4.47 -1.53
CA ASP A 498 33.09 3.14 -2.14
C ASP A 498 31.74 2.42 -2.01
N PRO A 499 31.33 1.60 -3.02
CA PRO A 499 30.14 0.80 -2.94
C PRO A 499 30.18 -0.16 -1.74
N ASP A 500 29.05 -0.31 -1.03
CA ASP A 500 28.91 -1.27 0.06
C ASP A 500 28.78 -2.68 -0.51
N PHE A 501 29.74 -3.53 -0.21
CA PHE A 501 29.81 -4.93 -0.60
C PHE A 501 30.15 -5.77 0.61
N ASP A 502 29.35 -6.77 0.87
CA ASP A 502 29.64 -7.72 1.93
C ASP A 502 30.38 -8.96 1.39
N PHE A 503 31.50 -9.29 1.99
CA PHE A 503 32.21 -10.53 1.74
C PHE A 503 32.16 -11.45 2.95
N PHE A 504 31.83 -12.70 2.70
CA PHE A 504 31.79 -13.75 3.70
C PHE A 504 32.75 -14.89 3.31
N LYS A 505 33.42 -15.48 4.28
CA LYS A 505 34.37 -16.54 4.09
C LYS A 505 33.90 -17.83 4.76
N PHE A 506 33.92 -18.95 4.05
CA PHE A 506 33.64 -20.25 4.62
C PHE A 506 34.65 -21.30 4.14
N SER A 507 34.77 -22.44 4.87
CA SER A 507 35.63 -23.53 4.50
C SER A 507 34.87 -24.86 4.45
N LEU A 508 35.19 -25.68 3.47
CA LEU A 508 34.69 -27.05 3.34
C LEU A 508 35.81 -28.05 3.68
N ALA A 509 35.57 -28.93 4.65
CA ALA A 509 36.48 -30.02 4.96
C ALA A 509 36.42 -31.16 3.91
N ASN A 510 35.28 -31.33 3.27
CA ASN A 510 35.00 -32.36 2.25
C ASN A 510 34.28 -31.73 1.05
N PRO A 511 34.41 -32.33 -0.15
CA PRO A 511 33.63 -31.92 -1.29
C PRO A 511 32.12 -32.10 -1.07
N GLY A 512 31.31 -31.19 -1.58
CA GLY A 512 29.85 -31.29 -1.48
C GLY A 512 29.12 -30.15 -2.22
N THR A 513 27.83 -30.11 -2.09
CA THR A 513 27.00 -29.07 -2.71
C THR A 513 26.69 -27.95 -1.70
N VAL A 514 27.05 -26.74 -2.04
CA VAL A 514 26.71 -25.54 -1.26
C VAL A 514 25.58 -24.79 -1.97
N THR A 515 24.57 -24.44 -1.19
CA THR A 515 23.47 -23.57 -1.64
C THR A 515 23.55 -22.25 -0.87
N ILE A 516 23.62 -21.15 -1.58
CA ILE A 516 23.73 -19.79 -1.05
C ILE A 516 22.50 -19.03 -1.52
N LYS A 517 21.77 -18.42 -0.61
CA LYS A 517 20.52 -17.69 -0.91
C LYS A 517 20.47 -16.39 -0.14
N THR A 518 20.04 -15.30 -0.79
CA THR A 518 19.59 -14.09 -0.09
C THR A 518 18.07 -14.07 0.02
N VAL A 519 17.57 -13.52 1.12
CA VAL A 519 16.14 -13.17 1.30
C VAL A 519 16.11 -11.69 1.66
N THR A 520 15.46 -10.88 0.83
CA THR A 520 15.56 -9.42 0.95
C THR A 520 14.35 -8.73 0.30
N SER A 521 14.09 -7.48 0.71
CA SER A 521 13.15 -6.56 0.04
C SER A 521 13.78 -5.78 -1.11
N GLY A 522 15.12 -5.83 -1.25
CA GLY A 522 15.88 -5.18 -2.32
C GLY A 522 16.49 -6.18 -3.28
N ASP A 523 16.91 -5.71 -4.44
CA ASP A 523 17.50 -6.54 -5.49
C ASP A 523 18.98 -6.80 -5.20
N THR A 524 19.38 -8.06 -5.01
CA THR A 524 20.76 -8.49 -4.68
C THR A 524 21.43 -9.23 -5.82
N VAL A 525 22.76 -9.15 -5.87
CA VAL A 525 23.62 -10.02 -6.71
C VAL A 525 24.53 -10.82 -5.80
N LEU A 526 24.57 -12.12 -5.97
CA LEU A 526 25.49 -13.02 -5.31
C LEU A 526 26.71 -13.32 -6.20
N GLY A 527 27.91 -13.35 -5.61
CA GLY A 527 29.12 -13.86 -6.23
C GLY A 527 29.73 -14.97 -5.36
N LEU A 528 30.22 -16.02 -5.98
CA LEU A 528 30.97 -17.09 -5.33
C LEU A 528 32.39 -17.11 -5.89
N PHE A 529 33.41 -17.10 -5.01
CA PHE A 529 34.83 -17.06 -5.36
C PHE A 529 35.60 -18.19 -4.69
N ASP A 530 36.73 -18.58 -5.31
CA ASP A 530 37.71 -19.48 -4.68
C ASP A 530 38.85 -18.71 -3.99
N ASP A 531 39.66 -19.43 -3.20
CA ASP A 531 40.83 -18.89 -2.48
C ASP A 531 42.15 -19.11 -3.29
N THR A 532 42.16 -18.69 -4.56
CA THR A 532 43.36 -18.83 -5.42
C THR A 532 44.31 -17.62 -5.34
N GLY A 533 44.23 -16.83 -4.27
CA GLY A 533 45.09 -15.68 -4.00
C GLY A 533 44.64 -14.35 -4.60
N ILE A 534 43.81 -14.36 -5.61
CA ILE A 534 43.15 -13.21 -6.19
C ILE A 534 41.63 -13.34 -6.19
N GLY A 535 41.06 -14.46 -5.69
CA GLY A 535 39.63 -14.74 -5.70
C GLY A 535 39.09 -14.92 -7.12
N THR A 536 39.17 -16.13 -7.66
CA THR A 536 38.56 -16.40 -8.97
C THR A 536 37.05 -16.52 -8.82
N LEU A 537 36.31 -15.73 -9.54
CA LEU A 537 34.85 -15.80 -9.58
C LEU A 537 34.41 -17.13 -10.19
N LEU A 538 33.75 -17.97 -9.40
CA LEU A 538 33.25 -19.29 -9.79
C LEU A 538 31.84 -19.22 -10.35
N GLU A 539 30.97 -18.43 -9.73
CA GLU A 539 29.57 -18.33 -10.10
C GLU A 539 28.98 -16.98 -9.66
N THR A 540 28.01 -16.47 -10.42
CA THR A 540 27.20 -15.30 -10.04
C THR A 540 25.74 -15.61 -10.25
N ASN A 541 24.89 -15.02 -9.45
CA ASN A 541 23.44 -15.02 -9.67
C ASN A 541 22.88 -13.64 -9.40
N ASP A 542 22.14 -13.18 -10.38
CA ASP A 542 21.31 -11.99 -10.38
C ASP A 542 19.93 -12.47 -10.78
N ASP A 543 18.96 -12.30 -9.91
CA ASP A 543 17.60 -12.82 -10.09
C ASP A 543 16.74 -12.00 -11.07
N SER A 544 17.30 -11.50 -12.14
CA SER A 544 16.65 -10.67 -13.18
C SER A 544 15.27 -11.15 -13.68
N GLY A 545 14.64 -12.05 -12.95
CA GLY A 545 13.35 -12.70 -13.22
C GLY A 545 12.17 -12.30 -12.32
N GLY A 546 12.30 -11.27 -11.47
CA GLY A 546 11.15 -10.70 -10.72
C GLY A 546 11.01 -11.16 -9.27
N SER A 547 12.01 -11.83 -8.68
CA SER A 547 12.16 -11.99 -7.24
C SER A 547 13.39 -11.22 -6.78
N ASN A 548 13.33 -10.57 -5.62
CA ASN A 548 14.45 -9.79 -5.07
C ASN A 548 15.55 -10.65 -4.43
N SER A 549 15.49 -11.98 -4.56
CA SER A 549 16.37 -12.92 -3.88
C SER A 549 17.26 -13.69 -4.86
N SER A 550 18.56 -13.68 -4.66
CA SER A 550 19.54 -14.41 -5.49
C SER A 550 19.85 -15.80 -4.92
N LEU A 551 20.07 -16.78 -5.77
CA LEU A 551 20.35 -18.17 -5.41
C LEU A 551 21.51 -18.76 -6.21
N ILE A 552 22.56 -19.20 -5.53
CA ILE A 552 23.65 -20.01 -6.10
C ILE A 552 23.59 -21.42 -5.52
N THR A 553 23.71 -22.45 -6.36
CA THR A 553 23.89 -23.83 -5.94
C THR A 553 25.06 -24.44 -6.69
N SER A 554 26.18 -24.65 -6.01
CA SER A 554 27.42 -25.07 -6.64
C SER A 554 28.03 -26.33 -5.96
N SER A 555 28.60 -27.24 -6.75
CA SER A 555 29.33 -28.38 -6.25
C SER A 555 30.81 -28.04 -6.10
N LEU A 556 31.27 -27.94 -4.89
CA LEU A 556 32.60 -27.46 -4.53
C LEU A 556 33.51 -28.59 -3.98
N GLY A 557 34.81 -28.45 -4.21
CA GLY A 557 35.83 -29.29 -3.55
C GLY A 557 36.03 -28.93 -2.07
N ALA A 558 36.90 -29.68 -1.38
CA ALA A 558 37.40 -29.21 -0.09
C ALA A 558 38.27 -27.96 -0.32
N GLY A 559 38.07 -26.93 0.50
CA GLY A 559 38.80 -25.66 0.32
C GLY A 559 38.13 -24.50 1.05
N THR A 560 38.69 -23.32 0.87
CA THR A 560 38.12 -22.05 1.34
C THR A 560 37.48 -21.31 0.20
N TYR A 561 36.35 -20.69 0.46
CA TYR A 561 35.53 -19.98 -0.50
C TYR A 561 35.02 -18.67 0.08
N TYR A 562 34.65 -17.75 -0.81
CA TYR A 562 34.11 -16.44 -0.45
C TYR A 562 32.79 -16.21 -1.17
N ILE A 563 31.86 -15.59 -0.47
CA ILE A 563 30.58 -15.13 -1.01
C ILE A 563 30.64 -13.60 -1.01
N SER A 564 30.21 -12.97 -2.09
CA SER A 564 29.90 -11.54 -2.08
C SER A 564 28.40 -11.31 -2.20
N VAL A 565 27.89 -10.31 -1.52
CA VAL A 565 26.53 -9.79 -1.68
C VAL A 565 26.63 -8.33 -2.05
N SER A 566 25.93 -7.91 -3.10
CA SER A 566 25.88 -6.51 -3.56
C SER A 566 24.49 -6.16 -4.08
N LYS A 567 24.23 -4.87 -4.29
CA LYS A 567 23.03 -4.40 -5.01
C LYS A 567 23.09 -4.77 -6.49
N TYR A 568 21.95 -4.96 -7.13
CA TYR A 568 21.82 -5.27 -8.55
C TYR A 568 22.69 -4.39 -9.48
N ALA A 569 22.89 -3.13 -9.12
CA ALA A 569 23.71 -2.21 -9.92
C ALA A 569 25.20 -2.57 -9.99
N PHE A 570 25.67 -3.53 -9.17
CA PHE A 570 27.07 -3.91 -9.03
C PHE A 570 27.27 -5.40 -9.29
N LEU A 571 27.87 -5.74 -10.43
CA LEU A 571 28.18 -7.11 -10.80
C LEU A 571 29.55 -7.52 -10.24
N PRO A 572 29.70 -8.68 -9.58
CA PRO A 572 30.99 -9.16 -9.12
C PRO A 572 31.89 -9.58 -10.27
N GLU A 573 33.19 -9.33 -10.13
CA GLU A 573 34.23 -9.66 -11.09
C GLU A 573 35.38 -10.45 -10.43
N ASN A 574 36.26 -11.03 -11.25
CA ASN A 574 37.47 -11.70 -10.74
C ASN A 574 38.32 -10.76 -9.88
N GLY A 575 38.87 -11.27 -8.79
CA GLY A 575 39.67 -10.50 -7.85
C GLY A 575 38.85 -9.78 -6.77
N GLY A 576 37.55 -10.07 -6.67
CA GLY A 576 36.65 -9.45 -5.68
C GLY A 576 36.38 -7.97 -5.97
N THR A 577 36.45 -7.56 -7.24
CA THR A 577 36.10 -6.19 -7.67
C THR A 577 34.68 -6.15 -8.21
N PHE A 578 34.12 -4.97 -8.31
CA PHE A 578 32.75 -4.76 -8.78
C PHE A 578 32.68 -3.65 -9.81
N SER A 579 31.73 -3.77 -10.73
CA SER A 579 31.44 -2.74 -11.70
C SER A 579 29.94 -2.37 -11.70
N GLY A 580 29.62 -1.08 -11.67
CA GLY A 580 28.23 -0.61 -11.68
C GLY A 580 28.08 0.82 -11.14
N SER A 581 26.83 1.25 -10.96
CA SER A 581 26.50 2.57 -10.38
C SER A 581 25.29 2.47 -9.45
N SER A 582 25.34 3.08 -8.26
CA SER A 582 24.27 3.02 -7.25
C SER A 582 23.21 4.09 -7.47
N SER A 583 21.94 3.70 -7.56
CA SER A 583 20.79 4.60 -7.47
C SER A 583 19.66 4.05 -6.58
N ASN A 584 19.83 2.86 -5.99
CA ASN A 584 18.80 2.24 -5.15
C ASN A 584 18.96 2.61 -3.67
N PRO A 585 17.84 2.70 -2.90
CA PRO A 585 17.87 2.95 -1.45
C PRO A 585 18.51 1.78 -0.68
N ASP A 586 18.78 2.01 0.60
CA ASP A 586 19.25 0.99 1.54
C ASP A 586 18.24 -0.13 1.69
N PHE A 587 18.73 -1.36 1.88
CA PHE A 587 17.89 -2.49 2.23
C PHE A 587 18.66 -3.51 3.08
N SER A 588 17.92 -4.26 3.87
CA SER A 588 18.45 -5.39 4.63
C SER A 588 18.30 -6.68 3.85
N TYR A 589 19.18 -7.63 4.05
CA TYR A 589 19.07 -8.96 3.48
C TYR A 589 19.44 -10.04 4.52
N THR A 590 18.96 -11.26 4.30
CA THR A 590 19.42 -12.45 5.03
C THR A 590 20.19 -13.32 4.07
N LEU A 591 21.43 -13.65 4.40
CA LEU A 591 22.26 -14.59 3.65
C LEU A 591 22.13 -15.98 4.26
N GLY A 592 21.60 -16.93 3.52
CA GLY A 592 21.54 -18.33 3.91
C GLY A 592 22.61 -19.15 3.19
N VAL A 593 23.42 -19.91 3.92
CA VAL A 593 24.40 -20.84 3.36
C VAL A 593 24.15 -22.24 3.91
N SER A 594 23.87 -23.20 3.02
CA SER A 594 23.66 -24.59 3.40
C SER A 594 24.62 -25.52 2.65
N PHE A 595 25.05 -26.58 3.33
CA PHE A 595 25.94 -27.58 2.78
C PHE A 595 25.32 -28.98 2.88
N ALA A 596 25.17 -29.67 1.75
CA ALA A 596 24.59 -31.00 1.64
C ALA A 596 25.67 -32.07 1.27
#